data_8e0d054d345929ee1339230025141e12
#
_entry.id   8e0d054d345929ee1339230025141e12
#
_cell.length_a   1.000
_cell.length_b   1.000
_cell.length_c   1.000
_cell.angle_alpha   90.00
_cell.angle_beta   90.00
_cell.angle_gamma   90.00
#
_symmetry.space_group_name_H-M   'P 1'
#
loop_
_entity.id
_entity.type
_entity.pdbx_description
1 polymer ?
#
loop_
_entity_poly.entity_id
_entity_poly.type
_entity_poly.pdbx_seq_one_letter_code
_entity_poly.pdbx_strand_id
1 'polypeptide(L)'
;MSTKRKNTGGKKNRAKSRKVEYDDEDISSEHNSEVDDAEAGSNADGEDAAEDALTDVSDMPELPAPEGGWGKPGTLLMCGLTNWEMAGRKAPPKGIKANVGRSLWTPHTFKNLNNARVRLIASGPAASHSIIITEDNRCLVFGKNDKGQLGVGDSKRRDEPTEVEALKGHTVIGASCGRNHTLFLTSRGIVFAAGDNKLGQCGVGKSDACIVTATKVKYSGPPIVKVGCGAEFSMILDIKGGLYSFGCPEYGALGHNTDGKYFITNTKMAFHYEKVPKRIVLYVERTKDGHVTPLDRVEITDFSCGHYHTVAIDSKSRAFSWGFGGVGRLGHNEQRDELVPRLIKFLEPPSRGVRAVHCGSTYSIAINVHGFALMFGQTKRTGEANMYPKPIQDLSGWEIRCVGCSQTSVVVAADDSVIAWGASPTFGELGFGEMRKSSTTPMEVKALEGLYITAVTCGLSHTLMICRDDTEEERAKINKLQVYSV
;
A
#
# COMPACT_ATOMS: atom_id res chain seq x y z
N MET A 1 2.57 -3.89 -80.50
CA MET A 1 2.87 -5.19 -79.85
C MET A 1 3.35 -4.89 -78.43
N SER A 2 2.50 -5.16 -77.45
CA SER A 2 2.67 -4.75 -76.05
C SER A 2 2.89 -6.03 -75.22
N THR A 3 4.02 -6.14 -74.56
CA THR A 3 4.35 -7.24 -73.69
C THR A 3 4.15 -6.87 -72.22
N LYS A 4 3.10 -7.45 -71.61
CA LYS A 4 2.82 -7.36 -70.16
C LYS A 4 3.85 -8.12 -69.34
N ARG A 5 4.56 -7.48 -68.43
CA ARG A 5 5.31 -8.09 -67.35
C ARG A 5 4.41 -8.34 -66.15
N LYS A 6 4.32 -9.59 -65.70
CA LYS A 6 3.68 -9.98 -64.43
C LYS A 6 4.60 -9.62 -63.24
N ASN A 7 4.05 -8.90 -62.32
CA ASN A 7 4.73 -8.57 -61.04
C ASN A 7 4.23 -9.54 -59.96
N THR A 8 5.10 -10.40 -59.46
CA THR A 8 4.82 -11.33 -58.36
C THR A 8 5.02 -10.59 -57.02
N GLY A 9 3.92 -10.29 -56.35
CA GLY A 9 3.94 -9.63 -55.03
C GLY A 9 4.33 -10.62 -53.91
N GLY A 10 5.46 -10.36 -53.28
CA GLY A 10 5.86 -11.04 -52.05
C GLY A 10 4.99 -10.60 -50.87
N LYS A 11 4.32 -11.53 -50.23
CA LYS A 11 3.59 -11.31 -48.98
C LYS A 11 4.58 -11.07 -47.84
N LYS A 12 4.69 -9.81 -47.37
CA LYS A 12 5.32 -9.49 -46.09
C LYS A 12 4.36 -9.88 -44.95
N ASN A 13 4.72 -10.89 -44.21
CA ASN A 13 4.09 -11.22 -42.95
C ASN A 13 4.35 -10.09 -41.96
N ARG A 14 3.34 -9.27 -41.74
CA ARG A 14 3.31 -8.31 -40.64
C ARG A 14 2.90 -9.08 -39.38
N ALA A 15 3.84 -9.31 -38.47
CA ALA A 15 3.53 -9.78 -37.11
C ALA A 15 2.57 -8.79 -36.47
N LYS A 16 1.34 -9.22 -36.18
CA LYS A 16 0.39 -8.49 -35.35
C LYS A 16 0.91 -8.57 -33.92
N SER A 17 1.41 -7.45 -33.40
CA SER A 17 1.59 -7.29 -31.96
C SER A 17 0.22 -7.45 -31.32
N ARG A 18 0.06 -8.48 -30.48
CA ARG A 18 -1.10 -8.62 -29.59
C ARG A 18 -1.05 -7.45 -28.61
N LYS A 19 -2.04 -6.55 -28.74
CA LYS A 19 -2.36 -5.56 -27.72
C LYS A 19 -2.92 -6.34 -26.54
N VAL A 20 -2.15 -6.48 -25.47
CA VAL A 20 -2.64 -7.01 -24.21
C VAL A 20 -3.42 -5.88 -23.57
N GLU A 21 -4.73 -5.95 -23.67
CA GLU A 21 -5.63 -5.13 -22.87
C GLU A 21 -5.63 -5.73 -21.45
N TYR A 22 -5.09 -5.00 -20.51
CA TYR A 22 -5.20 -5.31 -19.09
C TYR A 22 -6.54 -4.78 -18.59
N ASP A 23 -7.55 -5.63 -18.59
CA ASP A 23 -8.77 -5.39 -17.82
C ASP A 23 -8.47 -5.68 -16.35
N ASP A 24 -8.30 -4.62 -15.55
CA ASP A 24 -8.30 -4.69 -14.08
C ASP A 24 -9.72 -4.91 -13.50
N GLU A 25 -10.68 -5.23 -14.34
CA GLU A 25 -12.05 -5.59 -13.97
C GLU A 25 -12.13 -7.12 -13.94
N ASP A 26 -12.38 -7.68 -12.76
CA ASP A 26 -12.65 -9.10 -12.48
C ASP A 26 -11.44 -10.06 -12.49
N ILE A 27 -10.49 -9.85 -11.58
CA ILE A 27 -9.83 -11.00 -10.96
C ILE A 27 -10.44 -11.20 -9.57
N SER A 28 -11.74 -11.45 -9.53
CA SER A 28 -12.31 -12.31 -8.52
C SER A 28 -12.03 -13.74 -8.99
N SER A 29 -10.86 -14.25 -8.66
CA SER A 29 -10.62 -15.67 -8.79
C SER A 29 -11.54 -16.39 -7.79
N GLU A 30 -12.72 -16.79 -8.24
CA GLU A 30 -13.43 -17.93 -7.64
C GLU A 30 -12.57 -19.17 -7.88
N HIS A 31 -11.56 -19.35 -7.04
CA HIS A 31 -10.93 -20.63 -6.88
C HIS A 31 -11.74 -21.44 -5.89
N ASN A 32 -12.84 -22.05 -6.38
CA ASN A 32 -13.37 -23.26 -5.77
C ASN A 32 -12.35 -24.37 -5.98
N SER A 33 -11.51 -24.59 -4.98
CA SER A 33 -10.74 -25.81 -4.83
C SER A 33 -11.25 -26.53 -3.60
N GLU A 34 -12.16 -27.46 -3.81
CA GLU A 34 -12.29 -28.63 -2.94
C GLU A 34 -10.95 -29.36 -3.02
N VAL A 35 -10.21 -29.33 -1.95
CA VAL A 35 -8.96 -30.09 -1.80
C VAL A 35 -9.34 -31.31 -0.98
N ASP A 36 -9.49 -32.45 -1.67
CA ASP A 36 -9.43 -33.78 -1.01
C ASP A 36 -8.03 -33.95 -0.44
N ASP A 37 -7.97 -34.15 0.88
CA ASP A 37 -6.76 -34.52 1.61
C ASP A 37 -6.30 -35.91 1.17
N ALA A 38 -5.24 -35.98 0.36
CA ALA A 38 -4.49 -37.20 0.14
C ALA A 38 -3.22 -37.14 1.00
N GLU A 39 -3.22 -37.87 2.10
CA GLU A 39 -2.06 -38.13 2.92
C GLU A 39 -0.95 -38.81 2.09
N ALA A 40 0.22 -38.15 2.02
CA ALA A 40 1.46 -38.80 1.65
C ALA A 40 2.42 -38.67 2.84
N GLY A 41 2.52 -39.74 3.60
CA GLY A 41 3.46 -39.86 4.69
C GLY A 41 4.92 -39.89 4.19
N SER A 42 5.79 -39.14 4.82
CA SER A 42 7.22 -39.46 4.92
C SER A 42 7.73 -38.94 6.27
N ASN A 43 8.14 -39.91 7.09
CA ASN A 43 8.82 -39.73 8.36
C ASN A 43 10.16 -39.01 8.13
N ALA A 44 10.41 -37.97 8.93
CA ALA A 44 11.75 -37.61 9.35
C ALA A 44 11.64 -37.03 10.76
N ASP A 45 12.09 -37.83 11.71
CA ASP A 45 12.28 -37.45 13.11
C ASP A 45 13.32 -36.35 13.22
N GLY A 46 13.05 -35.37 14.09
CA GLY A 46 13.97 -34.30 14.44
C GLY A 46 13.35 -33.43 15.51
N GLU A 47 13.57 -33.81 16.76
CA GLU A 47 13.24 -33.05 17.96
C GLU A 47 13.78 -31.61 17.86
N ASP A 48 12.89 -30.64 18.06
CA ASP A 48 13.16 -29.41 18.82
C ASP A 48 11.82 -28.74 19.14
N ALA A 49 11.10 -29.35 20.08
CA ALA A 49 10.06 -28.69 20.86
C ALA A 49 10.74 -27.85 21.95
N ALA A 50 11.42 -26.79 21.56
CA ALA A 50 11.61 -25.66 22.45
C ALA A 50 10.24 -24.98 22.56
N GLU A 51 9.50 -25.25 23.65
CA GLU A 51 8.39 -24.41 24.10
C GLU A 51 8.89 -22.98 24.07
N ASP A 52 8.33 -22.17 23.11
CA ASP A 52 8.46 -20.71 23.12
C ASP A 52 7.94 -20.26 24.50
N ALA A 53 8.86 -20.05 25.43
CA ALA A 53 8.57 -19.31 26.63
C ALA A 53 8.03 -17.97 26.16
N LEU A 54 6.71 -17.81 26.28
CA LEU A 54 6.01 -16.54 26.11
C LEU A 54 6.64 -15.56 27.11
N THR A 55 7.71 -14.88 26.70
CA THR A 55 8.13 -13.68 27.38
C THR A 55 6.91 -12.78 27.39
N ASP A 56 6.42 -12.46 28.56
CA ASP A 56 5.26 -11.60 28.72
C ASP A 56 5.54 -10.33 27.90
N VAL A 57 4.64 -10.01 26.99
CA VAL A 57 4.76 -8.87 26.08
C VAL A 57 4.97 -7.57 26.88
N SER A 58 4.54 -7.55 28.16
CA SER A 58 4.74 -6.43 29.10
C SER A 58 6.23 -6.16 29.41
N ASP A 59 7.11 -7.14 29.28
CA ASP A 59 8.52 -7.02 29.68
C ASP A 59 9.46 -6.54 28.56
N MET A 60 8.96 -6.44 27.32
CA MET A 60 9.76 -5.90 26.20
C MET A 60 9.90 -4.39 26.31
N PRO A 61 11.13 -3.82 26.17
CA PRO A 61 11.32 -2.38 26.21
C PRO A 61 10.58 -1.69 25.04
N GLU A 62 10.06 -0.50 25.30
CA GLU A 62 9.46 0.32 24.24
C GLU A 62 10.54 0.87 23.30
N LEU A 63 10.19 0.99 22.03
CA LEU A 63 11.02 1.69 21.05
C LEU A 63 11.14 3.16 21.44
N PRO A 64 12.30 3.79 21.20
CA PRO A 64 12.44 5.23 21.43
C PRO A 64 11.44 5.98 20.54
N ALA A 65 10.58 6.81 21.15
CA ALA A 65 9.68 7.66 20.40
C ALA A 65 10.50 8.69 19.61
N PRO A 66 10.11 8.98 18.35
CA PRO A 66 10.74 10.05 17.58
C PRO A 66 10.54 11.40 18.28
N GLU A 67 11.40 12.37 17.96
CA GLU A 67 11.23 13.74 18.43
C GLU A 67 9.84 14.28 18.04
N GLY A 68 9.02 14.67 19.01
CA GLY A 68 7.62 15.06 18.81
C GLY A 68 6.59 13.92 18.94
N GLY A 69 7.02 12.71 19.36
CA GLY A 69 6.13 11.57 19.64
C GLY A 69 5.73 10.76 18.39
N TRP A 70 4.77 9.86 18.56
CA TRP A 70 4.28 8.94 17.51
C TRP A 70 3.19 9.56 16.61
N GLY A 71 3.36 10.81 16.19
CA GLY A 71 2.44 11.57 15.37
C GLY A 71 1.86 12.78 16.10
N LYS A 72 1.59 13.84 15.35
CA LYS A 72 0.99 15.07 15.88
C LYS A 72 -0.53 14.93 15.85
N PRO A 73 -1.22 15.02 17.00
CA PRO A 73 -2.67 14.96 17.05
C PRO A 73 -3.31 16.12 16.29
N GLY A 74 -4.49 15.89 15.75
CA GLY A 74 -5.28 16.90 15.06
C GLY A 74 -6.68 16.39 14.73
N THR A 75 -7.45 17.19 14.01
CA THR A 75 -8.80 16.84 13.58
C THR A 75 -8.75 15.93 12.35
N LEU A 76 -9.50 14.83 12.39
CA LEU A 76 -9.66 13.94 11.25
C LEU A 76 -10.54 14.58 10.18
N LEU A 77 -10.06 14.57 8.95
CA LEU A 77 -10.82 14.90 7.75
C LEU A 77 -10.91 13.68 6.81
N MET A 78 -12.05 13.55 6.15
CA MET A 78 -12.29 12.49 5.16
C MET A 78 -12.94 13.06 3.90
N CYS A 79 -12.55 12.54 2.74
CA CYS A 79 -13.27 12.71 1.48
C CYS A 79 -13.29 11.37 0.72
N GLY A 80 -14.23 11.24 -0.24
CA GLY A 80 -14.39 10.03 -1.03
C GLY A 80 -15.60 9.19 -0.64
N LEU A 81 -15.46 7.90 -0.85
CA LEU A 81 -16.53 6.92 -0.67
C LEU A 81 -16.86 6.66 0.80
N THR A 82 -18.16 6.57 1.12
CA THR A 82 -18.66 6.15 2.44
C THR A 82 -19.45 4.83 2.38
N ASN A 83 -19.84 4.39 1.19
CA ASN A 83 -20.45 3.09 1.01
C ASN A 83 -19.39 2.05 0.59
N TRP A 84 -18.91 1.28 1.54
CA TRP A 84 -17.81 0.33 1.35
C TRP A 84 -18.12 -0.83 0.37
N GLU A 85 -19.40 -1.11 0.08
CA GLU A 85 -19.80 -2.08 -0.94
C GLU A 85 -19.49 -1.60 -2.36
N MET A 86 -19.35 -0.28 -2.53
CA MET A 86 -19.04 0.34 -3.82
C MET A 86 -17.53 0.46 -4.07
N ALA A 87 -16.70 0.20 -3.06
CA ALA A 87 -15.26 0.37 -3.19
C ALA A 87 -14.69 -0.47 -4.34
N GLY A 88 -14.00 0.21 -5.28
CA GLY A 88 -13.47 -0.41 -6.49
C GLY A 88 -14.48 -0.74 -7.58
N ARG A 89 -15.77 -0.37 -7.42
CA ARG A 89 -16.84 -0.69 -8.39
C ARG A 89 -17.40 0.58 -9.03
N LYS A 90 -17.80 0.50 -10.30
CA LYS A 90 -18.51 1.59 -11.01
C LYS A 90 -20.03 1.52 -10.83
N ALA A 91 -20.56 0.34 -10.53
CA ALA A 91 -21.98 0.08 -10.37
C ALA A 91 -22.24 -0.78 -9.11
N PRO A 92 -23.40 -0.59 -8.44
CA PRO A 92 -23.73 -1.39 -7.26
C PRO A 92 -23.89 -2.87 -7.64
N PRO A 93 -23.53 -3.78 -6.71
CA PRO A 93 -23.79 -5.20 -6.87
C PRO A 93 -25.27 -5.49 -7.10
N LYS A 94 -25.59 -6.60 -7.79
CA LYS A 94 -27.00 -7.03 -8.01
C LYS A 94 -27.71 -7.16 -6.67
N GLY A 95 -28.86 -6.50 -6.52
CA GLY A 95 -29.68 -6.53 -5.29
C GLY A 95 -29.43 -5.40 -4.29
N ILE A 96 -28.41 -4.58 -4.47
CA ILE A 96 -28.17 -3.38 -3.65
C ILE A 96 -28.78 -2.17 -4.35
N LYS A 97 -29.66 -1.42 -3.65
CA LYS A 97 -30.25 -0.19 -4.18
C LYS A 97 -29.16 0.86 -4.38
N ALA A 98 -29.16 1.55 -5.53
CA ALA A 98 -28.17 2.55 -5.93
C ALA A 98 -28.01 3.77 -4.99
N ASN A 99 -28.91 3.94 -4.02
CA ASN A 99 -28.98 5.13 -3.15
C ASN A 99 -28.29 4.94 -1.79
N VAL A 100 -27.38 4.01 -1.65
CA VAL A 100 -26.78 3.70 -0.35
C VAL A 100 -25.39 4.35 -0.27
N GLY A 101 -25.28 5.41 0.54
CA GLY A 101 -24.07 6.13 0.90
C GLY A 101 -23.87 7.41 0.08
N ARG A 102 -23.41 8.44 0.75
CA ARG A 102 -23.01 9.70 0.15
C ARG A 102 -21.51 9.64 -0.17
N SER A 103 -21.16 10.00 -1.40
CA SER A 103 -19.78 10.36 -1.69
C SER A 103 -19.47 11.73 -1.09
N LEU A 104 -18.37 11.83 -0.38
CA LEU A 104 -17.87 13.08 0.17
C LEU A 104 -16.98 13.77 -0.85
N TRP A 105 -17.58 14.64 -1.66
CA TRP A 105 -16.88 15.32 -2.76
C TRP A 105 -15.89 16.39 -2.29
N THR A 106 -16.06 16.88 -1.07
CA THR A 106 -15.14 17.78 -0.38
C THR A 106 -14.69 17.15 0.94
N PRO A 107 -13.58 17.61 1.54
CA PRO A 107 -13.18 17.18 2.86
C PRO A 107 -14.25 17.50 3.92
N HIS A 108 -14.56 16.50 4.75
CA HIS A 108 -15.53 16.60 5.85
C HIS A 108 -14.86 16.24 7.17
N THR A 109 -15.30 16.85 8.26
CA THR A 109 -14.97 16.41 9.61
C THR A 109 -15.85 15.21 10.01
N PHE A 110 -15.37 14.39 10.94
CA PHE A 110 -16.05 13.17 11.38
C PHE A 110 -16.77 13.41 12.71
N LYS A 111 -18.12 13.35 12.72
CA LYS A 111 -18.91 13.59 13.94
C LYS A 111 -18.71 12.50 15.01
N ASN A 112 -18.57 11.26 14.58
CA ASN A 112 -18.61 10.05 15.43
C ASN A 112 -17.32 9.81 16.25
N LEU A 113 -16.34 10.71 16.18
CA LEU A 113 -15.15 10.67 17.03
C LEU A 113 -15.31 11.40 18.37
N ASN A 114 -16.48 12.02 18.63
CA ASN A 114 -16.74 12.78 19.86
C ASN A 114 -15.63 13.79 20.19
N ASN A 115 -15.15 14.52 19.17
CA ASN A 115 -14.03 15.45 19.23
C ASN A 115 -12.68 14.83 19.65
N ALA A 116 -12.52 13.51 19.60
CA ALA A 116 -11.23 12.90 19.86
C ALA A 116 -10.23 13.30 18.76
N ARG A 117 -9.08 13.81 19.17
CA ARG A 117 -7.97 14.12 18.26
C ARG A 117 -7.31 12.84 17.77
N VAL A 118 -6.91 12.83 16.52
CA VAL A 118 -6.29 11.68 15.83
C VAL A 118 -4.82 11.97 15.61
N ARG A 119 -3.94 11.03 16.02
CA ARG A 119 -2.49 11.16 15.84
C ARG A 119 -1.91 10.32 14.71
N LEU A 120 -2.64 9.27 14.27
CA LEU A 120 -2.22 8.41 13.18
C LEU A 120 -3.43 7.93 12.37
N ILE A 121 -3.27 7.90 11.07
CA ILE A 121 -4.22 7.34 10.11
C ILE A 121 -3.50 6.35 9.20
N ALA A 122 -4.14 5.24 8.86
CA ALA A 122 -3.61 4.29 7.92
C ALA A 122 -4.71 3.72 7.02
N SER A 123 -4.37 3.56 5.75
CA SER A 123 -5.10 2.84 4.73
C SER A 123 -4.09 2.31 3.72
N GLY A 124 -4.48 1.98 2.49
CA GLY A 124 -3.55 1.52 1.46
C GLY A 124 -4.18 1.55 0.07
N PRO A 125 -3.38 1.56 -1.01
CA PRO A 125 -3.87 1.74 -2.38
C PRO A 125 -4.82 0.61 -2.86
N ALA A 126 -4.84 -0.53 -2.17
CA ALA A 126 -5.76 -1.64 -2.40
C ALA A 126 -6.88 -1.73 -1.36
N ALA A 127 -6.82 -0.93 -0.28
CA ALA A 127 -7.67 -1.10 0.90
C ALA A 127 -9.02 -0.39 0.76
N SER A 128 -10.07 -1.08 1.19
CA SER A 128 -11.43 -0.54 1.37
C SER A 128 -11.79 -0.43 2.86
N HIS A 129 -10.79 -0.27 3.71
CA HIS A 129 -10.91 -0.08 5.16
C HIS A 129 -9.80 0.82 5.65
N SER A 130 -9.96 1.36 6.85
CA SER A 130 -9.02 2.33 7.42
C SER A 130 -8.87 2.16 8.91
N ILE A 131 -7.76 2.66 9.42
CA ILE A 131 -7.37 2.65 10.81
C ILE A 131 -7.16 4.09 11.27
N ILE A 132 -7.61 4.38 12.46
CA ILE A 132 -7.42 5.66 13.15
C ILE A 132 -6.85 5.36 14.53
N ILE A 133 -5.77 6.02 14.91
CA ILE A 133 -5.26 5.99 16.28
C ILE A 133 -5.50 7.35 16.89
N THR A 134 -6.27 7.39 17.96
CA THR A 134 -6.58 8.62 18.69
C THR A 134 -5.41 9.03 19.60
N GLU A 135 -5.44 10.27 20.09
CA GLU A 135 -4.43 10.81 21.00
C GLU A 135 -4.37 10.02 22.33
N ASP A 136 -5.52 9.50 22.77
CA ASP A 136 -5.64 8.62 23.95
C ASP A 136 -5.34 7.14 23.66
N ASN A 137 -4.67 6.84 22.54
CA ASN A 137 -4.21 5.50 22.11
C ASN A 137 -5.31 4.48 21.80
N ARG A 138 -6.55 4.86 21.56
CA ARG A 138 -7.54 3.93 21.04
C ARG A 138 -7.27 3.60 19.57
N CYS A 139 -7.22 2.32 19.25
CA CYS A 139 -7.13 1.84 17.87
C CYS A 139 -8.54 1.63 17.31
N LEU A 140 -8.98 2.51 16.43
CA LEU A 140 -10.29 2.48 15.81
C LEU A 140 -10.18 2.06 14.35
N VAL A 141 -11.10 1.22 13.88
CA VAL A 141 -11.14 0.68 12.52
C VAL A 141 -12.53 0.83 11.93
N PHE A 142 -12.62 1.03 10.62
CA PHE A 142 -13.89 1.08 9.89
C PHE A 142 -13.69 0.73 8.42
N GLY A 143 -14.80 0.40 7.74
CA GLY A 143 -14.79 0.00 6.34
C GLY A 143 -15.22 -1.44 6.13
N LYS A 144 -14.75 -2.00 5.02
CA LYS A 144 -15.01 -3.39 4.61
C LYS A 144 -14.40 -4.39 5.58
N ASN A 145 -15.09 -5.52 5.85
CA ASN A 145 -14.64 -6.53 6.81
C ASN A 145 -14.98 -7.98 6.40
N ASP A 146 -15.23 -8.23 5.13
CA ASP A 146 -15.67 -9.56 4.63
C ASP A 146 -14.67 -10.69 4.94
N LYS A 147 -13.43 -10.35 5.24
CA LYS A 147 -12.34 -11.28 5.57
C LYS A 147 -11.83 -11.13 7.01
N GLY A 148 -12.51 -10.32 7.84
CA GLY A 148 -12.06 -10.04 9.20
C GLY A 148 -10.90 -9.03 9.26
N GLN A 149 -10.66 -8.25 8.18
CA GLN A 149 -9.53 -7.33 8.08
C GLN A 149 -9.55 -6.17 9.09
N LEU A 150 -10.66 -5.95 9.77
CA LEU A 150 -10.74 -4.99 10.88
C LEU A 150 -10.21 -5.55 12.20
N GLY A 151 -10.11 -6.88 12.34
CA GLY A 151 -9.56 -7.51 13.55
C GLY A 151 -10.45 -7.40 14.80
N VAL A 152 -11.75 -7.15 14.63
CA VAL A 152 -12.72 -6.88 15.72
C VAL A 152 -13.50 -8.13 16.19
N GLY A 153 -13.06 -9.31 15.78
CA GLY A 153 -13.64 -10.60 16.21
C GLY A 153 -14.73 -11.17 15.31
N ASP A 154 -15.10 -10.46 14.24
CA ASP A 154 -16.09 -10.92 13.26
C ASP A 154 -15.75 -10.46 11.84
N SER A 155 -16.63 -10.76 10.87
CA SER A 155 -16.50 -10.34 9.46
C SER A 155 -17.59 -9.35 9.03
N LYS A 156 -18.20 -8.61 9.98
CA LYS A 156 -19.23 -7.62 9.67
C LYS A 156 -18.57 -6.27 9.37
N ARG A 157 -19.00 -5.63 8.28
CA ARG A 157 -18.63 -4.26 7.93
C ARG A 157 -18.87 -3.28 9.09
N ARG A 158 -18.02 -2.30 9.21
CA ARG A 158 -18.18 -1.19 10.15
C ARG A 158 -18.26 0.12 9.36
N ASP A 159 -19.41 0.78 9.42
CA ASP A 159 -19.58 2.11 8.82
C ASP A 159 -19.09 3.20 9.79
N GLU A 160 -19.05 2.91 11.09
CA GLU A 160 -18.52 3.77 12.15
C GLU A 160 -17.20 3.24 12.71
N PRO A 161 -16.28 4.15 13.16
CA PRO A 161 -15.06 3.76 13.83
C PRO A 161 -15.33 2.87 15.06
N THR A 162 -14.80 1.66 15.04
CA THR A 162 -14.99 0.63 16.07
C THR A 162 -13.64 0.27 16.68
N GLU A 163 -13.56 0.14 18.00
CA GLU A 163 -12.31 -0.16 18.70
C GLU A 163 -11.89 -1.62 18.53
N VAL A 164 -10.59 -1.86 18.33
CA VAL A 164 -9.99 -3.19 18.25
C VAL A 164 -9.64 -3.65 19.66
N GLU A 165 -10.52 -4.45 20.28
CA GLU A 165 -10.37 -4.91 21.67
C GLU A 165 -9.06 -5.65 21.94
N ALA A 166 -8.59 -6.45 20.97
CA ALA A 166 -7.33 -7.21 21.09
C ALA A 166 -6.08 -6.33 21.19
N LEU A 167 -6.18 -5.03 20.87
CA LEU A 167 -5.08 -4.08 20.97
C LEU A 167 -5.19 -3.15 22.19
N LYS A 168 -6.19 -3.32 23.04
CA LYS A 168 -6.28 -2.58 24.32
C LYS A 168 -5.06 -2.88 25.19
N GLY A 169 -4.48 -1.84 25.77
CA GLY A 169 -3.23 -1.94 26.55
C GLY A 169 -1.95 -1.89 25.71
N HIS A 170 -2.07 -1.86 24.38
CA HIS A 170 -0.92 -1.66 23.48
C HIS A 170 -0.94 -0.25 22.92
N THR A 171 0.21 0.43 22.90
CA THR A 171 0.39 1.69 22.16
C THR A 171 0.68 1.36 20.70
N VAL A 172 -0.30 1.54 19.83
CA VAL A 172 -0.14 1.32 18.37
C VAL A 172 0.53 2.55 17.76
N ILE A 173 1.70 2.36 17.15
CA ILE A 173 2.55 3.42 16.58
C ILE A 173 2.61 3.42 15.05
N GLY A 174 2.08 2.36 14.42
CA GLY A 174 2.04 2.23 12.97
C GLY A 174 0.97 1.22 12.57
N ALA A 175 0.46 1.37 11.36
CA ALA A 175 -0.45 0.42 10.77
C ALA A 175 -0.39 0.48 9.24
N SER A 176 -0.81 -0.59 8.57
CA SER A 176 -0.92 -0.63 7.11
C SER A 176 -2.05 -1.56 6.68
N CYS A 177 -2.73 -1.21 5.60
CA CYS A 177 -3.86 -1.96 5.07
C CYS A 177 -3.53 -2.50 3.68
N GLY A 178 -3.68 -3.82 3.50
CA GLY A 178 -3.71 -4.47 2.20
C GLY A 178 -5.13 -4.53 1.63
N ARG A 179 -5.36 -5.34 0.60
CA ARG A 179 -6.69 -5.50 0.00
C ARG A 179 -7.72 -5.99 1.03
N ASN A 180 -7.38 -7.05 1.75
CA ASN A 180 -8.26 -7.70 2.70
C ASN A 180 -7.53 -8.11 4.00
N HIS A 181 -6.40 -7.50 4.31
CA HIS A 181 -5.66 -7.76 5.56
C HIS A 181 -5.06 -6.46 6.11
N THR A 182 -4.68 -6.50 7.36
CA THR A 182 -4.18 -5.35 8.12
C THR A 182 -3.02 -5.76 8.99
N LEU A 183 -2.01 -4.89 9.08
CA LEU A 183 -0.94 -4.98 10.07
C LEU A 183 -1.03 -3.81 11.05
N PHE A 184 -0.82 -4.09 12.33
CA PHE A 184 -0.72 -3.12 13.42
C PHE A 184 0.65 -3.27 14.09
N LEU A 185 1.36 -2.17 14.28
CA LEU A 185 2.66 -2.12 14.94
C LEU A 185 2.54 -1.41 16.28
N THR A 186 3.05 -2.04 17.33
CA THR A 186 3.05 -1.47 18.68
C THR A 186 4.38 -0.78 19.01
N SER A 187 4.39 0.09 20.05
CA SER A 187 5.58 0.78 20.55
C SER A 187 6.69 -0.17 21.05
N ARG A 188 6.38 -1.44 21.25
CA ARG A 188 7.34 -2.49 21.63
C ARG A 188 7.91 -3.24 20.43
N GLY A 189 7.61 -2.79 19.20
CA GLY A 189 8.09 -3.44 17.98
C GLY A 189 7.39 -4.78 17.68
N ILE A 190 6.22 -5.03 18.28
CA ILE A 190 5.41 -6.23 18.04
C ILE A 190 4.39 -5.91 16.96
N VAL A 191 4.21 -6.85 16.05
CA VAL A 191 3.24 -6.72 14.95
C VAL A 191 2.05 -7.67 15.19
N PHE A 192 0.84 -7.13 15.04
CA PHE A 192 -0.39 -7.89 14.98
C PHE A 192 -0.95 -7.84 13.56
N ALA A 193 -1.67 -8.88 13.16
CA ALA A 193 -2.30 -8.99 11.84
C ALA A 193 -3.75 -9.46 11.97
N ALA A 194 -4.58 -9.02 11.01
CA ALA A 194 -5.97 -9.49 10.86
C ALA A 194 -6.35 -9.52 9.38
N GLY A 195 -7.33 -10.33 9.03
CA GLY A 195 -7.89 -10.39 7.68
C GLY A 195 -7.66 -11.70 6.96
N ASP A 196 -7.70 -11.66 5.63
CA ASP A 196 -7.46 -12.80 4.77
C ASP A 196 -6.04 -13.35 4.97
N ASN A 197 -5.94 -14.66 5.15
CA ASN A 197 -4.67 -15.35 5.39
C ASN A 197 -4.49 -16.60 4.51
N LYS A 198 -5.33 -16.76 3.48
CA LYS A 198 -5.22 -17.90 2.56
C LYS A 198 -3.85 -18.01 1.91
N LEU A 199 -3.18 -16.89 1.70
CA LEU A 199 -1.87 -16.78 1.06
C LEU A 199 -0.75 -16.55 2.08
N GLY A 200 -1.04 -16.62 3.38
CA GLY A 200 -0.07 -16.37 4.44
C GLY A 200 0.19 -14.88 4.74
N GLN A 201 -0.61 -13.96 4.18
CA GLN A 201 -0.38 -12.52 4.27
C GLN A 201 -0.51 -11.93 5.68
N CYS A 202 -1.07 -12.67 6.64
CA CYS A 202 -1.08 -12.30 8.07
C CYS A 202 0.17 -12.76 8.83
N GLY A 203 0.98 -13.66 8.27
CA GLY A 203 2.26 -14.07 8.86
C GLY A 203 2.18 -14.81 10.19
N VAL A 204 1.03 -15.41 10.54
CA VAL A 204 0.80 -16.08 11.82
C VAL A 204 1.27 -17.54 11.85
N GLY A 205 1.88 -18.05 10.78
CA GLY A 205 2.39 -19.41 10.67
C GLY A 205 1.33 -20.49 10.48
N LYS A 206 0.06 -20.11 10.41
CA LYS A 206 -1.11 -21.00 10.17
C LYS A 206 -1.69 -20.76 8.78
N SER A 207 -2.48 -21.71 8.29
CA SER A 207 -3.18 -21.61 7.00
C SER A 207 -4.68 -21.32 7.18
N ASP A 208 -5.08 -20.74 8.31
CA ASP A 208 -6.47 -20.32 8.52
C ASP A 208 -6.89 -19.36 7.41
N ALA A 209 -8.08 -19.53 6.88
CA ALA A 209 -8.55 -18.73 5.75
C ALA A 209 -8.70 -17.25 6.08
N CYS A 210 -9.07 -16.92 7.33
CA CYS A 210 -9.25 -15.56 7.82
C CYS A 210 -8.87 -15.46 9.30
N ILE A 211 -8.20 -14.38 9.66
CA ILE A 211 -7.86 -14.01 11.04
C ILE A 211 -8.79 -12.86 11.44
N VAL A 212 -9.89 -13.17 12.11
CA VAL A 212 -10.93 -12.18 12.44
C VAL A 212 -10.62 -11.32 13.66
N THR A 213 -9.72 -11.79 14.54
CA THR A 213 -9.21 -11.04 15.71
C THR A 213 -7.75 -10.71 15.51
N ALA A 214 -7.35 -9.49 15.81
CA ALA A 214 -5.94 -9.09 15.66
C ALA A 214 -5.02 -10.04 16.44
N THR A 215 -4.15 -10.77 15.72
CA THR A 215 -3.32 -11.85 16.23
C THR A 215 -1.84 -11.52 15.99
N LYS A 216 -0.97 -11.85 16.95
CA LYS A 216 0.48 -11.60 16.86
C LYS A 216 1.09 -12.35 15.67
N VAL A 217 1.86 -11.63 14.86
CA VAL A 217 2.66 -12.18 13.76
C VAL A 217 3.76 -13.08 14.33
N LYS A 218 3.99 -14.24 13.72
CA LYS A 218 5.03 -15.18 14.16
C LYS A 218 6.41 -14.69 13.72
N TYR A 219 7.02 -13.86 14.57
CA TYR A 219 8.31 -13.24 14.32
C TYR A 219 9.10 -13.16 15.62
N SER A 220 10.37 -13.59 15.61
CA SER A 220 11.26 -13.65 16.77
C SER A 220 12.57 -12.86 16.58
N GLY A 221 12.63 -11.97 15.57
CA GLY A 221 13.80 -11.12 15.32
C GLY A 221 13.83 -9.84 16.15
N PRO A 222 14.69 -8.88 15.78
CA PRO A 222 14.77 -7.56 16.41
C PRO A 222 13.44 -6.80 16.35
N PRO A 223 13.18 -5.83 17.25
CA PRO A 223 11.94 -5.04 17.25
C PRO A 223 11.63 -4.43 15.88
N ILE A 224 10.37 -4.51 15.47
CA ILE A 224 9.90 -3.94 14.20
C ILE A 224 9.64 -2.44 14.36
N VAL A 225 10.09 -1.65 13.39
CA VAL A 225 9.95 -0.18 13.37
C VAL A 225 8.99 0.31 12.29
N LYS A 226 8.70 -0.51 11.26
CA LYS A 226 7.76 -0.16 10.19
C LYS A 226 7.06 -1.39 9.63
N VAL A 227 5.79 -1.23 9.28
CA VAL A 227 4.95 -2.23 8.61
C VAL A 227 4.43 -1.68 7.29
N GLY A 228 4.20 -2.55 6.31
CA GLY A 228 3.62 -2.20 5.02
C GLY A 228 2.86 -3.39 4.42
N CYS A 229 1.77 -3.10 3.73
CA CYS A 229 0.95 -4.09 3.03
C CYS A 229 0.89 -3.77 1.54
N GLY A 230 1.12 -4.79 0.70
CA GLY A 230 0.68 -4.77 -0.67
C GLY A 230 -0.76 -5.27 -0.79
N ALA A 231 -1.20 -5.66 -1.98
CA ALA A 231 -2.55 -6.22 -2.14
C ALA A 231 -2.71 -7.52 -1.36
N GLU A 232 -1.79 -8.45 -1.51
CA GLU A 232 -1.86 -9.82 -0.95
C GLU A 232 -0.53 -10.28 -0.34
N PHE A 233 0.31 -9.33 0.04
CA PHE A 233 1.58 -9.57 0.74
C PHE A 233 1.81 -8.50 1.80
N SER A 234 2.71 -8.81 2.71
CA SER A 234 3.07 -7.96 3.84
C SER A 234 4.58 -7.83 3.97
N MET A 235 5.01 -6.70 4.51
CA MET A 235 6.42 -6.42 4.79
C MET A 235 6.57 -5.80 6.17
N ILE A 236 7.66 -6.15 6.84
CA ILE A 236 8.06 -5.57 8.12
C ILE A 236 9.55 -5.23 8.08
N LEU A 237 9.91 -4.11 8.70
CA LEU A 237 11.28 -3.61 8.80
C LEU A 237 11.70 -3.61 10.27
N ASP A 238 12.82 -4.24 10.58
CA ASP A 238 13.38 -4.23 11.92
C ASP A 238 14.27 -3.01 12.18
N ILE A 239 14.55 -2.76 13.45
CA ILE A 239 15.38 -1.62 13.91
C ILE A 239 16.85 -1.69 13.41
N LYS A 240 17.31 -2.85 12.92
CA LYS A 240 18.64 -3.06 12.36
C LYS A 240 18.69 -2.90 10.83
N GLY A 241 17.58 -2.48 10.21
CA GLY A 241 17.48 -2.34 8.75
C GLY A 241 17.26 -3.66 8.01
N GLY A 242 16.89 -4.73 8.71
CA GLY A 242 16.47 -5.99 8.11
C GLY A 242 15.04 -5.90 7.60
N LEU A 243 14.82 -6.18 6.31
CA LEU A 243 13.51 -6.20 5.69
C LEU A 243 13.02 -7.63 5.51
N TYR A 244 11.78 -7.89 5.89
CA TYR A 244 11.14 -9.21 5.82
C TYR A 244 9.83 -9.10 5.05
N SER A 245 9.46 -10.16 4.33
CA SER A 245 8.20 -10.24 3.59
C SER A 245 7.52 -11.59 3.78
N PHE A 246 6.20 -11.60 3.61
CA PHE A 246 5.36 -12.79 3.68
C PHE A 246 4.06 -12.60 2.91
N GLY A 247 3.38 -13.69 2.57
CA GLY A 247 2.17 -13.69 1.76
C GLY A 247 2.39 -14.24 0.36
N CYS A 248 1.76 -13.63 -0.64
CA CYS A 248 1.80 -14.06 -2.03
C CYS A 248 3.08 -13.60 -2.73
N PRO A 249 3.86 -14.53 -3.32
CA PRO A 249 5.11 -14.21 -4.04
C PRO A 249 4.91 -13.80 -5.51
N GLU A 250 3.68 -13.75 -5.99
CA GLU A 250 3.38 -13.49 -7.40
C GLU A 250 4.13 -12.25 -7.92
N TYR A 251 4.64 -12.32 -9.14
CA TYR A 251 5.51 -11.30 -9.77
C TYR A 251 6.83 -11.02 -9.03
N GLY A 252 7.21 -11.84 -8.05
CA GLY A 252 8.39 -11.58 -7.22
C GLY A 252 8.15 -10.55 -6.11
N ALA A 253 6.89 -10.27 -5.74
CA ALA A 253 6.53 -9.24 -4.77
C ALA A 253 7.23 -9.38 -3.41
N LEU A 254 7.60 -10.62 -3.01
CA LEU A 254 8.33 -10.88 -1.77
C LEU A 254 9.84 -10.61 -1.84
N GLY A 255 10.44 -10.47 -3.02
CA GLY A 255 11.86 -10.19 -3.18
C GLY A 255 12.81 -11.35 -2.87
N HIS A 256 12.35 -12.60 -2.90
CA HIS A 256 13.11 -13.81 -2.53
C HIS A 256 13.73 -14.56 -3.73
N ASN A 257 13.93 -13.89 -4.87
CA ASN A 257 14.45 -14.44 -6.12
C ASN A 257 13.56 -15.53 -6.71
N THR A 258 12.26 -15.47 -6.45
CA THR A 258 11.25 -16.39 -6.99
C THR A 258 9.89 -15.69 -7.09
N ASP A 259 9.08 -16.09 -8.05
CA ASP A 259 7.65 -15.76 -8.10
C ASP A 259 6.77 -16.84 -7.45
N GLY A 260 7.40 -17.86 -6.86
CA GLY A 260 6.75 -18.95 -6.13
C GLY A 260 5.95 -19.93 -6.98
N LYS A 261 5.89 -19.76 -8.29
CA LYS A 261 5.11 -20.61 -9.18
C LYS A 261 5.65 -22.03 -9.26
N TYR A 262 4.74 -22.99 -9.19
CA TYR A 262 5.02 -24.39 -9.51
C TYR A 262 3.81 -25.05 -10.16
N PHE A 263 4.05 -26.12 -10.92
CA PHE A 263 2.98 -26.84 -11.61
C PHE A 263 2.60 -28.08 -10.79
N ILE A 264 1.32 -28.20 -10.44
CA ILE A 264 0.74 -29.42 -9.84
C ILE A 264 0.49 -30.43 -10.96
N THR A 265 0.01 -29.98 -12.12
CA THR A 265 -0.18 -30.74 -13.36
C THR A 265 0.23 -29.88 -14.53
N ASN A 266 0.27 -30.43 -15.75
CA ASN A 266 0.61 -29.68 -16.97
C ASN A 266 -0.28 -28.44 -17.22
N THR A 267 -1.45 -28.36 -16.57
CA THR A 267 -2.43 -27.28 -16.74
C THR A 267 -2.77 -26.54 -15.45
N LYS A 268 -2.43 -27.09 -14.28
CA LYS A 268 -2.74 -26.50 -12.98
C LYS A 268 -1.48 -25.95 -12.31
N MET A 269 -1.43 -24.66 -12.14
CA MET A 269 -0.37 -23.92 -11.46
C MET A 269 -0.79 -23.57 -10.03
N ALA A 270 0.17 -23.51 -9.13
CA ALA A 270 0.02 -23.04 -7.75
C ALA A 270 1.23 -22.19 -7.33
N PHE A 271 1.19 -21.64 -6.12
CA PHE A 271 2.23 -20.80 -5.56
C PHE A 271 2.68 -21.32 -4.20
N HIS A 272 3.97 -21.21 -3.92
CA HIS A 272 4.51 -21.39 -2.57
C HIS A 272 4.39 -20.07 -1.80
N TYR A 273 3.47 -20.00 -0.86
CA TYR A 273 3.23 -18.83 -0.02
C TYR A 273 4.14 -18.82 1.20
N GLU A 274 4.68 -17.64 1.55
CA GLU A 274 5.42 -17.47 2.81
C GLU A 274 4.43 -17.14 3.94
N LYS A 275 4.27 -18.06 4.89
CA LYS A 275 3.29 -17.96 5.98
C LYS A 275 3.82 -17.28 7.24
N VAL A 276 5.10 -16.98 7.25
CA VAL A 276 5.83 -16.28 8.33
C VAL A 276 6.79 -15.28 7.71
N PRO A 277 7.17 -14.22 8.44
CA PRO A 277 8.17 -13.26 7.95
C PRO A 277 9.49 -13.94 7.57
N LYS A 278 9.92 -13.75 6.33
CA LYS A 278 11.18 -14.25 5.80
C LYS A 278 12.04 -13.08 5.36
N ARG A 279 13.31 -13.10 5.78
CA ARG A 279 14.25 -12.00 5.51
C ARG A 279 14.63 -11.92 4.05
N ILE A 280 14.64 -10.72 3.48
CA ILE A 280 15.20 -10.41 2.16
C ILE A 280 16.70 -10.22 2.34
N VAL A 281 17.49 -11.08 1.68
CA VAL A 281 18.96 -11.10 1.87
C VAL A 281 19.74 -10.69 0.63
N LEU A 282 19.11 -10.68 -0.56
CA LEU A 282 19.78 -10.40 -1.82
C LEU A 282 19.28 -9.07 -2.39
N TYR A 283 20.20 -8.13 -2.55
CA TYR A 283 19.99 -6.84 -3.22
C TYR A 283 20.96 -6.77 -4.39
N VAL A 284 20.52 -6.27 -5.54
CA VAL A 284 21.33 -6.31 -6.75
C VAL A 284 21.38 -4.96 -7.48
N GLU A 285 22.50 -4.76 -8.15
CA GLU A 285 22.62 -3.79 -9.24
C GLU A 285 22.62 -4.55 -10.57
N ARG A 286 21.96 -4.00 -11.59
CA ARG A 286 22.01 -4.53 -12.94
C ARG A 286 22.52 -3.49 -13.90
N THR A 287 23.57 -3.80 -14.65
CA THR A 287 24.13 -2.95 -15.71
C THR A 287 23.26 -3.00 -16.97
N LYS A 288 23.51 -2.08 -17.92
CA LYS A 288 22.80 -2.04 -19.21
C LYS A 288 23.05 -3.31 -20.04
N ASP A 289 24.20 -3.93 -19.87
CA ASP A 289 24.57 -5.19 -20.56
C ASP A 289 23.93 -6.43 -19.92
N GLY A 290 23.10 -6.22 -18.89
CA GLY A 290 22.38 -7.29 -18.19
C GLY A 290 23.18 -8.01 -17.11
N HIS A 291 24.43 -7.60 -16.85
CA HIS A 291 25.22 -8.16 -15.75
C HIS A 291 24.60 -7.78 -14.39
N VAL A 292 24.46 -8.77 -13.50
CA VAL A 292 23.87 -8.62 -12.17
C VAL A 292 24.95 -8.77 -11.12
N THR A 293 25.13 -7.74 -10.30
CA THR A 293 26.08 -7.73 -9.19
C THR A 293 25.34 -7.64 -7.87
N PRO A 294 25.54 -8.59 -6.94
CA PRO A 294 25.04 -8.47 -5.58
C PRO A 294 25.64 -7.24 -4.88
N LEU A 295 24.82 -6.61 -4.04
CA LEU A 295 25.22 -5.48 -3.21
C LEU A 295 25.31 -5.91 -1.75
N ASP A 296 26.48 -5.69 -1.15
CA ASP A 296 26.72 -6.01 0.26
C ASP A 296 26.27 -4.87 1.18
N ARG A 297 25.94 -5.24 2.42
CA ARG A 297 25.65 -4.31 3.53
C ARG A 297 24.55 -3.30 3.17
N VAL A 298 23.40 -3.81 2.74
CA VAL A 298 22.19 -3.00 2.52
C VAL A 298 21.39 -2.99 3.82
N GLU A 299 21.24 -1.81 4.42
CA GLU A 299 20.45 -1.56 5.63
C GLU A 299 19.27 -0.68 5.23
N ILE A 300 18.07 -1.25 5.19
CA ILE A 300 16.87 -0.51 4.80
C ILE A 300 16.46 0.43 5.93
N THR A 301 16.12 1.68 5.56
CA THR A 301 15.64 2.71 6.48
C THR A 301 14.18 3.04 6.27
N ASP A 302 13.68 2.85 5.04
CA ASP A 302 12.29 3.14 4.70
C ASP A 302 11.83 2.29 3.51
N PHE A 303 10.51 2.05 3.40
CA PHE A 303 9.92 1.37 2.24
C PHE A 303 8.44 1.74 2.07
N SER A 304 7.91 1.51 0.87
CA SER A 304 6.49 1.64 0.56
C SER A 304 6.05 0.51 -0.36
N CYS A 305 4.87 -0.07 -0.09
CA CYS A 305 4.28 -1.13 -0.89
C CYS A 305 3.18 -0.57 -1.80
N GLY A 306 3.22 -0.93 -3.08
CA GLY A 306 2.11 -0.79 -4.01
C GLY A 306 1.26 -2.07 -4.05
N HIS A 307 0.44 -2.28 -5.11
CA HIS A 307 -0.36 -3.50 -5.20
C HIS A 307 0.50 -4.77 -5.26
N TYR A 308 1.49 -4.81 -6.17
CA TYR A 308 2.34 -5.96 -6.45
C TYR A 308 3.81 -5.58 -6.58
N HIS A 309 4.22 -4.44 -6.02
CA HIS A 309 5.60 -3.97 -6.05
C HIS A 309 5.95 -3.25 -4.76
N THR A 310 7.24 -3.12 -4.52
CA THR A 310 7.78 -2.38 -3.37
C THR A 310 8.92 -1.50 -3.83
N VAL A 311 9.03 -0.33 -3.22
CA VAL A 311 10.20 0.55 -3.32
C VAL A 311 10.74 0.75 -1.92
N ALA A 312 12.06 0.57 -1.73
CA ALA A 312 12.73 0.72 -0.44
C ALA A 312 13.95 1.65 -0.55
N ILE A 313 14.32 2.27 0.55
CA ILE A 313 15.48 3.16 0.68
C ILE A 313 16.43 2.57 1.71
N ASP A 314 17.73 2.63 1.44
CA ASP A 314 18.75 2.23 2.41
C ASP A 314 19.40 3.43 3.13
N SER A 315 20.26 3.12 4.12
CA SER A 315 21.01 4.09 4.91
C SER A 315 21.95 4.99 4.09
N LYS A 316 22.20 4.63 2.82
CA LYS A 316 22.99 5.42 1.86
C LYS A 316 22.12 6.26 0.91
N SER A 317 20.81 6.39 1.18
CA SER A 317 19.83 7.08 0.31
C SER A 317 19.71 6.47 -1.09
N ARG A 318 20.07 5.17 -1.27
CA ARG A 318 19.85 4.43 -2.51
C ARG A 318 18.44 3.87 -2.52
N ALA A 319 17.77 3.92 -3.67
CA ALA A 319 16.44 3.34 -3.82
C ALA A 319 16.49 2.01 -4.57
N PHE A 320 15.72 1.03 -4.09
CA PHE A 320 15.56 -0.29 -4.67
C PHE A 320 14.10 -0.54 -4.98
N SER A 321 13.80 -1.26 -6.06
CA SER A 321 12.44 -1.67 -6.39
C SER A 321 12.39 -3.11 -6.88
N TRP A 322 11.25 -3.78 -6.64
CA TRP A 322 11.00 -5.16 -7.07
C TRP A 322 9.51 -5.46 -7.12
N GLY A 323 9.16 -6.64 -7.64
CA GLY A 323 7.80 -7.07 -7.89
C GLY A 323 7.39 -6.84 -9.34
N PHE A 324 6.11 -6.55 -9.56
CA PHE A 324 5.52 -6.39 -10.89
C PHE A 324 6.05 -5.15 -11.62
N GLY A 325 6.69 -5.35 -12.78
CA GLY A 325 7.33 -4.30 -13.57
C GLY A 325 6.44 -3.61 -14.60
N GLY A 326 5.21 -4.07 -14.77
CA GLY A 326 4.27 -3.50 -15.75
C GLY A 326 4.11 -1.99 -15.62
N VAL A 327 3.92 -1.30 -16.74
CA VAL A 327 3.79 0.17 -16.88
C VAL A 327 4.94 0.99 -16.29
N GLY A 328 6.12 0.38 -16.09
CA GLY A 328 7.33 1.08 -15.63
C GLY A 328 7.33 1.46 -14.14
N ARG A 329 6.45 0.88 -13.31
CA ARG A 329 6.32 1.22 -11.87
C ARG A 329 7.55 0.97 -11.02
N LEU A 330 8.52 0.19 -11.53
CA LEU A 330 9.82 -0.06 -10.88
C LEU A 330 10.91 0.95 -11.24
N GLY A 331 10.72 1.78 -12.28
CA GLY A 331 11.63 2.86 -12.63
C GLY A 331 12.94 2.44 -13.31
N HIS A 332 13.01 1.21 -13.87
CA HIS A 332 14.22 0.65 -14.49
C HIS A 332 14.32 0.88 -16.00
N ASN A 333 13.43 1.70 -16.59
CA ASN A 333 13.29 1.93 -18.04
C ASN A 333 12.90 0.68 -18.84
N GLU A 334 12.27 -0.29 -18.18
CA GLU A 334 11.75 -1.52 -18.75
C GLU A 334 10.49 -1.96 -17.99
N GLN A 335 9.71 -2.90 -18.58
CA GLN A 335 8.48 -3.44 -17.95
C GLN A 335 8.67 -4.89 -17.48
N ARG A 336 9.86 -5.21 -17.03
CA ARG A 336 10.19 -6.55 -16.54
C ARG A 336 9.92 -6.63 -15.04
N ASP A 337 9.39 -7.77 -14.59
CA ASP A 337 9.27 -8.09 -13.17
C ASP A 337 10.66 -8.32 -12.56
N GLU A 338 10.86 -7.84 -11.36
CA GLU A 338 12.09 -8.03 -10.59
C GLU A 338 11.80 -8.90 -9.37
N LEU A 339 12.45 -10.07 -9.33
CA LEU A 339 12.25 -11.07 -8.28
C LEU A 339 13.06 -10.77 -7.01
N VAL A 340 13.97 -9.80 -7.08
CA VAL A 340 14.82 -9.33 -5.98
C VAL A 340 14.88 -7.80 -6.00
N PRO A 341 15.12 -7.15 -4.85
CA PRO A 341 15.38 -5.72 -4.81
C PRO A 341 16.50 -5.31 -5.75
N ARG A 342 16.17 -4.54 -6.78
CA ARG A 342 17.10 -4.00 -7.76
C ARG A 342 17.30 -2.51 -7.55
N LEU A 343 18.56 -2.05 -7.55
CA LEU A 343 18.93 -0.64 -7.46
C LEU A 343 18.33 0.16 -8.62
N ILE A 344 17.61 1.25 -8.30
CA ILE A 344 17.11 2.20 -9.30
C ILE A 344 18.26 3.15 -9.66
N LYS A 345 19.00 2.79 -10.71
CA LYS A 345 20.22 3.49 -11.10
C LYS A 345 20.05 5.01 -11.35
N PHE A 346 18.86 5.42 -11.76
CA PHE A 346 18.53 6.84 -11.97
C PHE A 346 18.52 7.64 -10.66
N LEU A 347 18.22 6.99 -9.53
CA LEU A 347 18.10 7.61 -8.20
C LEU A 347 19.35 7.44 -7.33
N GLU A 348 20.49 7.17 -7.93
CA GLU A 348 21.73 6.92 -7.20
C GLU A 348 22.36 8.21 -6.66
N PRO A 349 22.84 8.22 -5.39
CA PRO A 349 23.61 9.32 -4.82
C PRO A 349 24.89 9.64 -5.63
N PRO A 350 25.50 10.83 -5.42
CA PRO A 350 25.15 11.82 -4.40
C PRO A 350 24.02 12.78 -4.78
N SER A 351 23.80 13.06 -6.07
CA SER A 351 22.88 14.12 -6.49
C SER A 351 21.41 13.72 -6.56
N ARG A 352 21.12 12.42 -6.61
CA ARG A 352 19.76 11.89 -6.82
C ARG A 352 19.29 10.95 -5.71
N GLY A 353 20.01 10.90 -4.60
CA GLY A 353 19.62 10.09 -3.44
C GLY A 353 18.19 10.39 -2.99
N VAL A 354 17.52 9.39 -2.41
CA VAL A 354 16.11 9.44 -2.05
C VAL A 354 15.96 9.54 -0.53
N ARG A 355 15.04 10.42 -0.07
CA ARG A 355 14.69 10.57 1.36
C ARG A 355 13.33 9.97 1.73
N ALA A 356 12.42 9.81 0.76
CA ALA A 356 11.09 9.21 1.00
C ALA A 356 10.55 8.55 -0.26
N VAL A 357 9.76 7.48 -0.09
CA VAL A 357 9.09 6.77 -1.18
C VAL A 357 7.63 6.50 -0.84
N HIS A 358 6.76 6.58 -1.87
CA HIS A 358 5.33 6.34 -1.77
C HIS A 358 4.87 5.56 -3.00
N CYS A 359 4.16 4.45 -2.79
CA CYS A 359 3.68 3.59 -3.87
C CYS A 359 2.16 3.65 -3.98
N GLY A 360 1.67 3.87 -5.19
CA GLY A 360 0.29 3.60 -5.57
C GLY A 360 0.14 2.20 -6.19
N SER A 361 -0.98 1.94 -6.86
CA SER A 361 -1.17 0.62 -7.48
C SER A 361 -0.24 0.38 -8.66
N THR A 362 -0.11 1.37 -9.54
CA THR A 362 0.58 1.26 -10.84
C THR A 362 1.70 2.27 -11.02
N TYR A 363 2.06 2.99 -9.97
CA TYR A 363 3.09 4.03 -9.97
C TYR A 363 3.81 4.10 -8.63
N SER A 364 4.93 4.78 -8.65
CA SER A 364 5.75 5.11 -7.47
C SER A 364 6.16 6.57 -7.50
N ILE A 365 6.28 7.18 -6.34
CA ILE A 365 6.80 8.54 -6.13
C ILE A 365 8.01 8.44 -5.23
N ALA A 366 9.11 9.02 -5.66
CA ALA A 366 10.31 9.19 -4.85
C ALA A 366 10.54 10.69 -4.58
N ILE A 367 10.82 11.04 -3.34
CA ILE A 367 11.25 12.40 -2.98
C ILE A 367 12.74 12.33 -2.74
N ASN A 368 13.51 13.08 -3.53
CA ASN A 368 14.95 13.07 -3.40
C ASN A 368 15.43 13.88 -2.19
N VAL A 369 16.73 13.80 -1.89
CA VAL A 369 17.36 14.52 -0.76
C VAL A 369 17.25 16.05 -0.87
N HIS A 370 16.97 16.58 -2.07
CA HIS A 370 16.76 18.00 -2.31
C HIS A 370 15.29 18.44 -2.27
N GLY A 371 14.35 17.52 -1.97
CA GLY A 371 12.92 17.80 -1.87
C GLY A 371 12.14 17.65 -3.19
N PHE A 372 12.76 17.35 -4.32
CA PHE A 372 12.06 17.16 -5.59
C PHE A 372 11.30 15.83 -5.61
N ALA A 373 10.03 15.90 -6.01
CA ALA A 373 9.21 14.71 -6.25
C ALA A 373 9.43 14.20 -7.68
N LEU A 374 9.72 12.90 -7.80
CA LEU A 374 9.85 12.20 -9.06
C LEU A 374 8.83 11.06 -9.11
N MET A 375 8.15 10.90 -10.24
CA MET A 375 7.15 9.85 -10.45
C MET A 375 7.58 8.90 -11.57
N PHE A 376 7.35 7.61 -11.37
CA PHE A 376 7.53 6.57 -12.37
C PHE A 376 6.35 5.59 -12.31
N GLY A 377 6.04 4.95 -13.44
CA GLY A 377 4.80 4.21 -13.61
C GLY A 377 3.70 5.06 -14.26
N GLN A 378 2.45 4.72 -13.98
CA GLN A 378 1.30 5.32 -14.65
C GLN A 378 0.13 5.52 -13.68
N THR A 379 -0.43 6.73 -13.64
CA THR A 379 -1.66 7.06 -12.89
C THR A 379 -2.91 7.07 -13.78
N LYS A 380 -2.75 6.91 -15.11
CA LYS A 380 -3.83 6.93 -16.09
C LYS A 380 -3.93 5.57 -16.77
N ARG A 381 -5.13 5.14 -17.13
CA ARG A 381 -5.33 3.88 -17.88
C ARG A 381 -4.86 3.97 -19.35
N THR A 382 -4.72 5.17 -19.90
CA THR A 382 -4.31 5.43 -21.28
C THR A 382 -3.18 6.44 -21.31
N GLY A 383 -2.31 6.36 -22.29
CA GLY A 383 -1.16 7.24 -22.47
C GLY A 383 0.17 6.54 -22.22
N GLU A 384 1.24 7.29 -22.31
CA GLU A 384 2.60 6.77 -22.07
C GLU A 384 2.88 6.66 -20.57
N ALA A 385 3.45 5.53 -20.16
CA ALA A 385 3.94 5.32 -18.82
C ALA A 385 5.32 5.98 -18.63
N ASN A 386 5.59 6.48 -17.44
CA ASN A 386 6.92 6.94 -17.06
C ASN A 386 7.80 5.73 -16.71
N MET A 387 8.60 5.27 -17.64
CA MET A 387 9.44 4.08 -17.48
C MET A 387 10.61 4.28 -16.51
N TYR A 388 10.96 5.52 -16.20
CA TYR A 388 12.00 5.93 -15.25
C TYR A 388 11.55 7.16 -14.45
N PRO A 389 12.17 7.45 -13.29
CA PRO A 389 11.77 8.59 -12.46
C PRO A 389 11.83 9.92 -13.21
N LYS A 390 10.67 10.58 -13.36
CA LYS A 390 10.54 11.91 -13.97
C LYS A 390 10.09 12.92 -12.93
N PRO A 391 10.69 14.14 -12.88
CA PRO A 391 10.25 15.21 -12.00
C PRO A 391 8.76 15.56 -12.22
N ILE A 392 8.02 15.76 -11.13
CA ILE A 392 6.68 16.35 -11.17
C ILE A 392 6.88 17.87 -11.14
N GLN A 393 6.88 18.50 -12.32
CA GLN A 393 7.24 19.92 -12.47
C GLN A 393 6.33 20.86 -11.66
N ASP A 394 5.02 20.53 -11.59
CA ASP A 394 4.04 21.33 -10.85
C ASP A 394 4.27 21.32 -9.33
N LEU A 395 5.12 20.43 -8.81
CA LEU A 395 5.53 20.39 -7.40
C LEU A 395 6.92 20.98 -7.17
N SER A 396 7.54 21.59 -8.17
CA SER A 396 8.85 22.21 -8.02
C SER A 396 8.78 23.45 -7.13
N GLY A 397 9.59 23.49 -6.07
CA GLY A 397 9.61 24.60 -5.11
C GLY A 397 8.67 24.44 -3.92
N TRP A 398 7.83 23.40 -3.91
CA TRP A 398 6.97 23.09 -2.77
C TRP A 398 7.70 22.22 -1.74
N GLU A 399 7.54 22.54 -0.46
CA GLU A 399 8.05 21.72 0.63
C GLU A 399 7.06 20.59 0.95
N ILE A 400 7.31 19.42 0.36
CA ILE A 400 6.45 18.24 0.50
C ILE A 400 6.61 17.65 1.89
N ARG A 401 5.51 17.59 2.64
CA ARG A 401 5.43 17.07 4.01
C ARG A 401 4.93 15.62 4.07
N CYS A 402 3.84 15.32 3.37
CA CYS A 402 3.31 13.97 3.30
C CYS A 402 2.58 13.71 1.98
N VAL A 403 2.54 12.43 1.58
CA VAL A 403 1.95 11.98 0.31
C VAL A 403 1.06 10.77 0.58
N GLY A 404 -0.18 10.83 0.13
CA GLY A 404 -1.11 9.72 0.07
C GLY A 404 -1.24 9.22 -1.37
N CYS A 405 -1.10 7.91 -1.55
CA CYS A 405 -1.20 7.24 -2.85
C CYS A 405 -2.35 6.23 -2.85
N SER A 406 -3.19 6.29 -3.87
CA SER A 406 -4.29 5.37 -4.14
C SER A 406 -4.02 4.56 -5.41
N GLN A 407 -5.06 3.97 -5.99
CA GLN A 407 -4.97 3.24 -7.26
C GLN A 407 -4.49 4.16 -8.39
N THR A 408 -5.14 5.32 -8.56
CA THR A 408 -4.83 6.30 -9.62
C THR A 408 -4.73 7.73 -9.10
N SER A 409 -5.01 7.95 -7.82
CA SER A 409 -5.08 9.27 -7.20
C SER A 409 -3.89 9.50 -6.29
N VAL A 410 -3.37 10.72 -6.29
CA VAL A 410 -2.30 11.19 -5.41
C VAL A 410 -2.79 12.43 -4.69
N VAL A 411 -2.54 12.50 -3.40
CA VAL A 411 -2.82 13.67 -2.54
C VAL A 411 -1.54 14.02 -1.78
N VAL A 412 -1.10 15.25 -1.93
CA VAL A 412 0.15 15.77 -1.35
C VAL A 412 -0.18 16.96 -0.46
N ALA A 413 0.28 16.93 0.78
CA ALA A 413 0.32 18.13 1.61
C ALA A 413 1.72 18.75 1.52
N ALA A 414 1.76 20.00 1.09
CA ALA A 414 2.98 20.77 0.91
C ALA A 414 2.74 22.21 1.33
N ASP A 415 3.68 22.84 2.02
CA ASP A 415 3.52 24.16 2.61
C ASP A 415 2.15 24.31 3.34
N ASP A 416 1.36 25.32 3.03
CA ASP A 416 0.01 25.52 3.59
C ASP A 416 -1.11 25.02 2.66
N SER A 417 -0.78 24.17 1.69
CA SER A 417 -1.72 23.71 0.67
C SER A 417 -1.81 22.18 0.61
N VAL A 418 -2.93 21.69 0.09
CA VAL A 418 -3.11 20.30 -0.34
C VAL A 418 -3.28 20.26 -1.84
N ILE A 419 -2.44 19.49 -2.49
CA ILE A 419 -2.40 19.34 -3.95
C ILE A 419 -2.81 17.91 -4.27
N ALA A 420 -3.77 17.74 -5.17
CA ALA A 420 -4.27 16.42 -5.56
C ALA A 420 -4.36 16.27 -7.07
N TRP A 421 -4.25 15.04 -7.57
CA TRP A 421 -4.54 14.69 -8.96
C TRP A 421 -4.86 13.20 -9.09
N GLY A 422 -5.51 12.86 -10.19
CA GLY A 422 -5.89 11.50 -10.53
C GLY A 422 -6.83 11.50 -11.72
N ALA A 423 -6.69 10.51 -12.60
CA ALA A 423 -7.41 10.47 -13.86
C ALA A 423 -8.85 9.94 -13.76
N SER A 424 -9.17 9.18 -12.73
CA SER A 424 -10.44 8.45 -12.62
C SER A 424 -11.00 8.38 -11.21
N PRO A 425 -10.94 9.43 -10.38
CA PRO A 425 -11.63 9.43 -9.10
C PRO A 425 -13.14 9.35 -9.37
N THR A 426 -13.81 8.47 -8.65
CA THR A 426 -15.24 8.17 -8.88
C THR A 426 -16.12 8.73 -7.77
N PHE A 427 -15.55 8.90 -6.57
CA PHE A 427 -16.31 9.12 -5.34
C PHE A 427 -15.93 10.39 -4.57
N GLY A 428 -15.07 11.26 -5.14
CA GLY A 428 -14.64 12.50 -4.49
C GLY A 428 -13.37 12.38 -3.66
N GLU A 429 -12.61 11.32 -3.83
CA GLU A 429 -11.36 11.03 -3.09
C GLU A 429 -10.26 12.09 -3.25
N LEU A 430 -10.38 12.99 -4.25
CA LEU A 430 -9.49 14.15 -4.43
C LEU A 430 -9.95 15.42 -3.69
N GLY A 431 -11.20 15.46 -3.21
CA GLY A 431 -11.72 16.58 -2.45
C GLY A 431 -12.03 17.86 -3.24
N PHE A 432 -12.08 17.81 -4.58
CA PHE A 432 -12.30 18.99 -5.42
C PHE A 432 -13.75 19.53 -5.48
N GLY A 433 -14.70 18.76 -4.96
CA GLY A 433 -16.14 19.07 -5.07
C GLY A 433 -16.83 18.37 -6.24
N GLU A 434 -18.17 18.45 -6.28
CA GLU A 434 -18.98 17.73 -7.27
C GLU A 434 -18.78 18.22 -8.70
N MET A 435 -18.49 19.51 -8.88
CA MET A 435 -18.32 20.13 -10.19
C MET A 435 -17.03 19.70 -10.89
N ARG A 436 -16.01 19.31 -10.13
CA ARG A 436 -14.71 18.90 -10.66
C ARG A 436 -14.26 17.63 -9.96
N LYS A 437 -14.45 16.48 -10.60
CA LYS A 437 -14.20 15.18 -10.00
C LYS A 437 -12.74 14.71 -10.14
N SER A 438 -12.04 15.16 -11.20
CA SER A 438 -10.69 14.67 -11.52
C SER A 438 -9.77 15.77 -12.05
N SER A 439 -8.47 15.54 -11.93
CA SER A 439 -7.44 16.33 -12.60
C SER A 439 -6.32 15.39 -13.06
N THR A 440 -5.83 15.57 -14.27
CA THR A 440 -4.68 14.80 -14.78
C THR A 440 -3.34 15.43 -14.42
N THR A 441 -3.35 16.65 -13.88
CA THR A 441 -2.21 17.41 -13.40
C THR A 441 -2.42 17.80 -11.95
N PRO A 442 -1.36 17.99 -11.16
CA PRO A 442 -1.43 18.51 -9.79
C PRO A 442 -2.28 19.78 -9.70
N MET A 443 -3.17 19.83 -8.73
CA MET A 443 -4.08 20.96 -8.52
C MET A 443 -4.43 21.11 -7.04
N GLU A 444 -4.52 22.34 -6.57
CA GLU A 444 -4.88 22.66 -5.19
C GLU A 444 -6.33 22.28 -4.83
N VAL A 445 -6.50 21.73 -3.65
CA VAL A 445 -7.81 21.44 -3.05
C VAL A 445 -8.29 22.69 -2.31
N LYS A 446 -9.00 23.56 -3.00
CA LYS A 446 -9.43 24.87 -2.48
C LYS A 446 -10.20 24.84 -1.16
N ALA A 447 -10.92 23.75 -0.88
CA ALA A 447 -11.64 23.57 0.37
C ALA A 447 -10.70 23.45 1.60
N LEU A 448 -9.41 23.20 1.38
CA LEU A 448 -8.37 23.07 2.41
C LEU A 448 -7.39 24.24 2.42
N GLU A 449 -7.67 25.32 1.68
CA GLU A 449 -6.80 26.49 1.64
C GLU A 449 -6.62 27.10 3.03
N GLY A 450 -5.34 27.27 3.44
CA GLY A 450 -4.97 27.77 4.74
C GLY A 450 -5.21 26.81 5.90
N LEU A 451 -5.41 25.52 5.64
CA LEU A 451 -5.43 24.43 6.61
C LEU A 451 -4.12 23.64 6.55
N TYR A 452 -3.50 23.44 7.69
CA TYR A 452 -2.23 22.74 7.79
C TYR A 452 -2.45 21.22 7.99
N ILE A 453 -2.25 20.44 6.93
CA ILE A 453 -2.39 18.98 6.96
C ILE A 453 -1.07 18.35 7.38
N THR A 454 -1.10 17.53 8.44
CA THR A 454 0.07 16.86 9.03
C THR A 454 0.26 15.43 8.52
N ALA A 455 -0.81 14.76 8.10
CA ALA A 455 -0.76 13.41 7.54
C ALA A 455 -1.85 13.20 6.49
N VAL A 456 -1.54 12.39 5.48
CA VAL A 456 -2.48 11.97 4.42
C VAL A 456 -2.33 10.47 4.22
N THR A 457 -3.43 9.75 4.10
CA THR A 457 -3.46 8.37 3.60
C THR A 457 -4.63 8.18 2.64
N CYS A 458 -4.41 7.41 1.59
CA CYS A 458 -5.43 7.11 0.61
C CYS A 458 -5.75 5.61 0.62
N GLY A 459 -7.04 5.29 0.65
CA GLY A 459 -7.53 3.98 0.35
C GLY A 459 -7.91 3.85 -1.13
N LEU A 460 -8.58 2.77 -1.50
CA LEU A 460 -8.99 2.48 -2.88
C LEU A 460 -9.90 3.57 -3.46
N SER A 461 -10.80 4.13 -2.66
CA SER A 461 -11.80 5.12 -3.10
C SER A 461 -12.06 6.22 -2.07
N HIS A 462 -11.16 6.44 -1.12
CA HIS A 462 -11.30 7.47 -0.08
C HIS A 462 -9.94 8.00 0.34
N THR A 463 -9.93 9.17 0.96
CA THR A 463 -8.75 9.82 1.50
C THR A 463 -9.03 10.29 2.92
N LEU A 464 -8.12 9.99 3.83
CA LEU A 464 -8.10 10.50 5.20
C LEU A 464 -6.95 11.47 5.36
N MET A 465 -7.17 12.51 6.15
CA MET A 465 -6.18 13.53 6.46
C MET A 465 -6.25 13.91 7.94
N ILE A 466 -5.13 14.26 8.53
CA ILE A 466 -5.07 14.89 9.85
C ILE A 466 -4.78 16.37 9.64
N CYS A 467 -5.69 17.22 10.11
CA CYS A 467 -5.53 18.66 10.08
C CYS A 467 -5.09 19.15 11.46
N ARG A 468 -4.05 19.98 11.52
CA ARG A 468 -3.64 20.66 12.74
C ARG A 468 -4.77 21.55 13.23
N ASP A 469 -5.01 21.53 14.54
CA ASP A 469 -6.09 22.25 15.23
C ASP A 469 -5.60 22.91 16.54
N ASP A 470 -4.33 23.28 16.58
CA ASP A 470 -3.69 23.82 17.78
C ASP A 470 -4.17 25.26 18.10
N THR A 471 -4.44 26.06 17.07
CA THR A 471 -4.86 27.47 17.21
C THR A 471 -6.38 27.65 17.06
N GLU A 472 -6.92 28.74 17.59
CA GLU A 472 -8.34 29.10 17.44
C GLU A 472 -8.67 29.38 15.96
N GLU A 473 -7.75 29.98 15.20
CA GLU A 473 -7.93 30.27 13.78
C GLU A 473 -8.06 28.98 12.97
N GLU A 474 -7.21 27.98 13.25
CA GLU A 474 -7.27 26.67 12.61
C GLU A 474 -8.61 25.98 12.92
N ARG A 475 -9.00 25.94 14.19
CA ARG A 475 -10.29 25.38 14.61
C ARG A 475 -11.47 26.10 13.96
N ALA A 476 -11.43 27.44 13.88
CA ALA A 476 -12.47 28.22 13.21
C ALA A 476 -12.59 27.92 11.71
N LYS A 477 -11.46 27.67 11.02
CA LYS A 477 -11.46 27.24 9.61
C LYS A 477 -12.00 25.81 9.46
N ILE A 478 -11.56 24.87 10.32
CA ILE A 478 -12.03 23.48 10.33
C ILE A 478 -13.55 23.41 10.56
N ASN A 479 -14.08 24.22 11.47
CA ASN A 479 -15.52 24.29 11.78
C ASN A 479 -16.39 24.80 10.61
N LYS A 480 -15.79 25.37 9.56
CA LYS A 480 -16.51 25.73 8.33
C LYS A 480 -16.68 24.56 7.36
N LEU A 481 -15.92 23.48 7.55
CA LEU A 481 -16.05 22.27 6.74
C LEU A 481 -17.37 21.57 7.05
N GLN A 482 -17.87 20.83 6.08
CA GLN A 482 -19.05 19.98 6.29
C GLN A 482 -18.76 18.86 7.26
N VAL A 483 -19.78 18.45 8.02
CA VAL A 483 -19.68 17.37 9.00
C VAL A 483 -20.29 16.10 8.40
N TYR A 484 -19.52 15.04 8.38
CA TYR A 484 -20.02 13.71 8.05
C TYR A 484 -20.50 13.01 9.34
N SER A 485 -21.71 12.49 9.28
CA SER A 485 -22.28 11.57 10.26
C SER A 485 -22.82 10.35 9.53
N VAL A 486 -22.51 9.19 10.04
CA VAL A 486 -23.02 7.90 9.55
C VAL A 486 -24.51 7.79 9.77
#